data_c7a8d25a72a8c13c2af60622ef9a5c59
#
_entry.id   c7a8d25a72a8c13c2af60622ef9a5c59
#
_cell.length_a   1.000
_cell.length_b   1.000
_cell.length_c   1.000
_cell.angle_alpha   90.00
_cell.angle_beta   90.00
_cell.angle_gamma   90.00
#
_symmetry.space_group_name_H-M   'P 1'
#
loop_
_entity.id
_entity.type
_entity.pdbx_description
1 polymer ?
#
loop_
_entity_poly.entity_id
_entity_poly.type
_entity_poly.pdbx_seq_one_letter_code
_entity_poly.pdbx_strand_id
1 'polypeptide(L)'
;MSNQKKSILLPGSFFEKDSQYKLNYLNLKNLHTVYVFDHTVNPVDSKLAMYEIKNAVSALQDYEERNFNIGTAVLNINKRKLDSLITKYLNPFLEIDNFKLGLGIGDNKYQENLPNYSNSLEEVIGYLFENFELSKDSRSLFLGGNSNENIRLMKKYSIGINQWLGSIKQIYKTRDVYKEIKNPKGSISLCLNKDLALENKIIFNDIELIYIIRESSTEDYRSQLDHFFK
;
A
#
# COMPACT_ATOMS: atom_id res chain seq x y z
N MET A 1 5.89 -14.67 20.59
CA MET A 1 6.27 -14.71 19.16
C MET A 1 5.42 -13.68 18.45
N SER A 2 6.00 -12.66 17.79
CA SER A 2 5.18 -11.70 17.02
C SER A 2 4.63 -12.45 15.80
N ASN A 3 3.31 -12.46 15.66
CA ASN A 3 2.69 -13.03 14.46
C ASN A 3 3.09 -12.21 13.23
N GLN A 4 3.37 -12.89 12.12
CA GLN A 4 3.60 -12.28 10.81
C GLN A 4 2.45 -11.33 10.46
N LYS A 5 2.76 -10.06 10.16
CA LYS A 5 1.77 -9.11 9.66
C LYS A 5 1.37 -9.50 8.25
N LYS A 6 0.10 -9.82 8.05
CA LYS A 6 -0.48 -10.16 6.76
C LYS A 6 -1.50 -9.10 6.35
N SER A 7 -1.32 -8.56 5.18
CA SER A 7 -2.12 -7.48 4.59
C SER A 7 -2.55 -7.84 3.18
N ILE A 8 -3.48 -7.10 2.63
CA ILE A 8 -3.93 -7.27 1.24
C ILE A 8 -3.88 -5.96 0.48
N LEU A 9 -3.75 -6.05 -0.82
CA LEU A 9 -3.89 -4.94 -1.76
C LEU A 9 -5.10 -5.21 -2.65
N LEU A 10 -6.10 -4.33 -2.58
CA LEU A 10 -7.36 -4.48 -3.30
C LEU A 10 -7.39 -3.68 -4.61
N PRO A 11 -7.95 -4.23 -5.68
CA PRO A 11 -8.26 -3.47 -6.89
C PRO A 11 -9.48 -2.57 -6.66
N GLY A 12 -9.60 -1.49 -7.45
CA GLY A 12 -10.75 -0.59 -7.39
C GLY A 12 -12.08 -1.26 -7.67
N SER A 13 -12.10 -2.25 -8.57
CA SER A 13 -13.27 -3.06 -8.89
C SER A 13 -13.89 -3.78 -7.68
N PHE A 14 -13.11 -4.01 -6.63
CA PHE A 14 -13.61 -4.55 -5.38
C PHE A 14 -14.75 -3.71 -4.78
N PHE A 15 -14.71 -2.39 -4.96
CA PHE A 15 -15.66 -1.44 -4.35
C PHE A 15 -16.90 -1.15 -5.22
N GLU A 16 -16.95 -1.65 -6.46
CA GLU A 16 -18.03 -1.30 -7.41
C GLU A 16 -19.37 -1.99 -7.12
N LYS A 17 -19.33 -3.24 -6.65
CA LYS A 17 -20.56 -4.02 -6.36
C LYS A 17 -20.40 -4.83 -5.07
N ASP A 18 -21.48 -4.94 -4.32
CA ASP A 18 -21.58 -5.79 -3.12
C ASP A 18 -20.45 -5.52 -2.10
N SER A 19 -19.95 -4.28 -2.02
CA SER A 19 -18.79 -3.91 -1.22
C SER A 19 -18.98 -4.29 0.26
N GLN A 20 -20.15 -4.05 0.83
CA GLN A 20 -20.44 -4.40 2.24
C GLN A 20 -20.27 -5.90 2.52
N TYR A 21 -20.80 -6.74 1.64
CA TYR A 21 -20.67 -8.19 1.77
C TYR A 21 -19.23 -8.66 1.65
N LYS A 22 -18.48 -8.06 0.72
CA LYS A 22 -17.05 -8.34 0.53
C LYS A 22 -16.23 -7.87 1.73
N LEU A 23 -16.53 -6.71 2.32
CA LEU A 23 -15.88 -6.18 3.52
C LEU A 23 -16.13 -7.07 4.75
N ASN A 24 -17.37 -7.56 4.93
CA ASN A 24 -17.68 -8.52 5.98
C ASN A 24 -16.80 -9.79 5.88
N TYR A 25 -16.56 -10.27 4.65
CA TYR A 25 -15.70 -11.43 4.43
C TYR A 25 -14.22 -11.13 4.73
N LEU A 26 -13.73 -9.93 4.39
CA LEU A 26 -12.38 -9.50 4.74
C LEU A 26 -12.18 -9.46 6.26
N ASN A 27 -13.17 -8.98 6.98
CA ASN A 27 -13.10 -8.85 8.44
C ASN A 27 -12.90 -10.19 9.17
N LEU A 28 -13.27 -11.30 8.53
CA LEU A 28 -13.04 -12.66 9.06
C LEU A 28 -11.59 -13.14 8.93
N LYS A 29 -10.71 -12.43 8.20
CA LYS A 29 -9.38 -12.91 7.83
C LYS A 29 -8.24 -12.46 8.75
N ASN A 30 -8.51 -11.75 9.83
CA ASN A 30 -7.49 -11.24 10.76
C ASN A 30 -6.35 -10.48 10.02
N LEU A 31 -6.75 -9.53 9.20
CA LEU A 31 -5.84 -8.72 8.40
C LEU A 31 -5.14 -7.66 9.25
N HIS A 32 -3.86 -7.39 8.95
CA HIS A 32 -3.17 -6.25 9.55
C HIS A 32 -3.61 -4.94 8.88
N THR A 33 -3.55 -4.88 7.55
CA THR A 33 -3.92 -3.67 6.78
C THR A 33 -4.59 -4.06 5.47
N VAL A 34 -5.59 -3.28 5.07
CA VAL A 34 -6.17 -3.31 3.73
C VAL A 34 -5.65 -2.09 2.97
N TYR A 35 -4.89 -2.34 1.92
CA TYR A 35 -4.33 -1.33 1.04
C TYR A 35 -5.15 -1.15 -0.23
N VAL A 36 -5.17 0.08 -0.72
CA VAL A 36 -5.67 0.44 -2.05
C VAL A 36 -4.55 1.13 -2.86
N PHE A 37 -4.62 1.09 -4.18
CA PHE A 37 -3.60 1.69 -5.04
C PHE A 37 -4.16 2.81 -5.92
N ASP A 38 -3.28 3.69 -6.37
CA ASP A 38 -3.61 4.92 -7.08
C ASP A 38 -2.97 4.96 -8.49
N HIS A 39 -3.35 4.02 -9.35
CA HIS A 39 -2.94 4.05 -10.75
C HIS A 39 -3.82 5.02 -11.55
N THR A 40 -3.32 5.45 -12.70
CA THR A 40 -4.06 6.29 -13.65
C THR A 40 -4.80 5.44 -14.68
N VAL A 41 -4.27 4.26 -14.97
CA VAL A 41 -4.88 3.26 -15.84
C VAL A 41 -5.13 1.99 -15.01
N ASN A 42 -6.27 1.35 -15.24
CA ASN A 42 -6.60 0.11 -14.54
C ASN A 42 -5.60 -1.00 -14.93
N PRO A 43 -4.82 -1.53 -13.98
CA PRO A 43 -3.78 -2.52 -14.30
C PRO A 43 -4.33 -3.90 -14.66
N VAL A 44 -5.63 -4.15 -14.41
CA VAL A 44 -6.30 -5.42 -14.76
C VAL A 44 -6.85 -5.36 -16.16
N ASP A 45 -7.56 -4.26 -16.49
CA ASP A 45 -8.09 -3.98 -17.82
C ASP A 45 -8.04 -2.47 -18.09
N SER A 46 -7.20 -2.05 -19.04
CA SER A 46 -7.01 -0.64 -19.38
C SER A 46 -8.26 0.06 -19.96
N LYS A 47 -9.27 -0.70 -20.37
CA LYS A 47 -10.55 -0.17 -20.88
C LYS A 47 -11.52 0.18 -19.74
N LEU A 48 -11.30 -0.34 -18.56
CA LEU A 48 -12.12 -0.04 -17.40
C LEU A 48 -11.64 1.26 -16.72
N ALA A 49 -12.59 2.06 -16.27
CA ALA A 49 -12.27 3.25 -15.47
C ALA A 49 -11.55 2.84 -14.17
N MET A 50 -10.62 3.68 -13.72
CA MET A 50 -10.05 3.53 -12.39
C MET A 50 -11.03 4.03 -11.35
N TYR A 51 -11.25 3.21 -10.34
CA TYR A 51 -11.98 3.65 -9.16
C TYR A 51 -11.15 4.69 -8.40
N GLU A 52 -11.78 5.81 -8.04
CA GLU A 52 -11.04 6.90 -7.35
C GLU A 52 -10.60 6.46 -5.96
N ILE A 53 -9.32 6.61 -5.67
CA ILE A 53 -8.71 6.15 -4.42
C ILE A 53 -9.39 6.72 -3.16
N LYS A 54 -9.88 7.97 -3.22
CA LYS A 54 -10.61 8.57 -2.09
C LYS A 54 -11.88 7.78 -1.77
N ASN A 55 -12.62 7.40 -2.80
CA ASN A 55 -13.85 6.64 -2.62
C ASN A 55 -13.57 5.24 -2.05
N ALA A 56 -12.46 4.62 -2.46
CA ALA A 56 -12.03 3.34 -1.89
C ALA A 56 -11.64 3.48 -0.41
N VAL A 57 -10.89 4.53 -0.06
CA VAL A 57 -10.51 4.82 1.33
C VAL A 57 -11.75 5.13 2.16
N SER A 58 -12.67 5.98 1.66
CA SER A 58 -13.94 6.27 2.35
C SER A 58 -14.76 5.00 2.59
N ALA A 59 -14.92 4.14 1.59
CA ALA A 59 -15.67 2.90 1.74
C ALA A 59 -15.08 1.97 2.82
N LEU A 60 -13.74 1.94 2.94
CA LEU A 60 -13.07 1.19 4.02
C LEU A 60 -13.25 1.89 5.38
N GLN A 61 -13.23 3.22 5.42
CA GLN A 61 -13.38 4.01 6.64
C GLN A 61 -14.81 3.91 7.19
N ASP A 62 -15.81 3.99 6.32
CA ASP A 62 -17.24 3.93 6.65
C ASP A 62 -17.69 2.52 7.11
N TYR A 63 -16.84 1.51 6.92
CA TYR A 63 -17.08 0.19 7.46
C TYR A 63 -16.76 0.12 8.95
N GLU A 64 -17.76 0.37 9.79
CA GLU A 64 -17.63 0.51 11.26
C GLU A 64 -17.08 -0.74 11.96
N GLU A 65 -17.41 -1.94 11.44
CA GLU A 65 -16.99 -3.23 12.04
C GLU A 65 -15.55 -3.62 11.73
N ARG A 66 -14.78 -2.77 11.01
CA ARG A 66 -13.42 -3.13 10.59
C ARG A 66 -12.49 -3.45 11.78
N ASN A 67 -11.74 -4.52 11.64
CA ASN A 67 -10.69 -4.93 12.57
C ASN A 67 -9.27 -4.84 11.95
N PHE A 68 -9.12 -4.08 10.88
CA PHE A 68 -7.88 -3.87 10.13
C PHE A 68 -7.58 -2.37 9.96
N ASN A 69 -6.30 -2.06 9.72
CA ASN A 69 -5.88 -0.71 9.34
C ASN A 69 -6.17 -0.45 7.85
N ILE A 70 -6.25 0.81 7.48
CA ILE A 70 -6.41 1.26 6.09
C ILE A 70 -5.08 1.84 5.61
N GLY A 71 -4.77 1.68 4.32
CA GLY A 71 -3.58 2.30 3.75
C GLY A 71 -3.60 2.42 2.23
N THR A 72 -2.56 3.07 1.70
CA THR A 72 -2.29 3.17 0.27
C THR A 72 -0.98 2.46 -0.07
N ALA A 73 -0.96 1.68 -1.15
CA ALA A 73 0.26 1.05 -1.65
C ALA A 73 0.28 1.06 -3.20
N VAL A 74 0.56 2.23 -3.76
CA VAL A 74 0.95 3.52 -3.18
C VAL A 74 0.07 4.64 -3.68
N LEU A 75 0.01 5.77 -2.94
CA LEU A 75 -0.54 7.02 -3.45
C LEU A 75 0.44 7.61 -4.46
N ASN A 76 -0.01 7.83 -5.69
CA ASN A 76 0.81 8.40 -6.75
C ASN A 76 0.87 9.93 -6.61
N ILE A 77 2.03 10.44 -6.18
CA ILE A 77 2.21 11.88 -5.97
C ILE A 77 2.16 12.68 -7.26
N ASN A 78 2.48 12.08 -8.42
CA ASN A 78 2.54 12.76 -9.71
C ASN A 78 1.23 12.76 -10.50
N LYS A 79 0.17 12.12 -9.96
CA LYS A 79 -1.16 12.10 -10.58
C LYS A 79 -1.89 13.45 -10.48
N ARG A 80 -1.44 14.33 -9.58
CA ARG A 80 -2.14 15.58 -9.25
C ARG A 80 -1.19 16.71 -8.82
N LYS A 81 -1.65 17.97 -8.89
CA LYS A 81 -0.90 19.13 -8.37
C LYS A 81 -0.64 18.98 -6.87
N LEU A 82 0.49 19.48 -6.38
CA LEU A 82 0.92 19.37 -4.99
C LEU A 82 -0.15 19.86 -4.00
N ASP A 83 -0.71 21.07 -4.22
CA ASP A 83 -1.75 21.61 -3.34
C ASP A 83 -2.98 20.68 -3.26
N SER A 84 -3.39 20.13 -4.41
CA SER A 84 -4.50 19.16 -4.46
C SER A 84 -4.15 17.83 -3.81
N LEU A 85 -2.90 17.37 -3.94
CA LEU A 85 -2.39 16.18 -3.27
C LEU A 85 -2.47 16.37 -1.75
N ILE A 86 -1.98 17.49 -1.25
CA ILE A 86 -1.98 17.81 0.19
C ILE A 86 -3.41 17.92 0.72
N THR A 87 -4.20 18.82 0.14
CA THR A 87 -5.51 19.18 0.73
C THR A 87 -6.60 18.13 0.56
N LYS A 88 -6.56 17.34 -0.52
CA LYS A 88 -7.62 16.38 -0.85
C LYS A 88 -7.28 14.93 -0.56
N TYR A 89 -6.00 14.62 -0.27
CA TYR A 89 -5.54 13.23 -0.07
C TYR A 89 -4.69 13.09 1.19
N LEU A 90 -3.55 13.79 1.30
CA LEU A 90 -2.64 13.58 2.42
C LEU A 90 -3.29 13.95 3.75
N ASN A 91 -3.83 15.16 3.87
CA ASN A 91 -4.46 15.61 5.11
C ASN A 91 -5.65 14.71 5.49
N PRO A 92 -6.67 14.47 4.63
CA PRO A 92 -7.79 13.62 5.00
C PRO A 92 -7.39 12.17 5.32
N PHE A 93 -6.41 11.60 4.62
CA PHE A 93 -5.98 10.23 4.87
C PHE A 93 -5.26 10.11 6.22
N LEU A 94 -4.44 11.10 6.57
CA LEU A 94 -3.71 11.07 7.84
C LEU A 94 -4.54 11.51 9.06
N GLU A 95 -5.77 11.98 8.86
CA GLU A 95 -6.76 12.12 9.93
C GLU A 95 -7.36 10.76 10.34
N ILE A 96 -7.26 9.74 9.47
CA ILE A 96 -7.72 8.38 9.78
C ILE A 96 -6.74 7.73 10.77
N ASP A 97 -7.26 7.19 11.85
CA ASP A 97 -6.46 6.50 12.85
C ASP A 97 -5.73 5.28 12.26
N ASN A 98 -4.45 5.17 12.60
CA ASN A 98 -3.58 4.06 12.16
C ASN A 98 -3.42 3.93 10.64
N PHE A 99 -3.60 5.00 9.87
CA PHE A 99 -3.44 5.00 8.42
C PHE A 99 -2.00 4.65 8.00
N LYS A 100 -1.86 3.79 6.98
CA LYS A 100 -0.57 3.35 6.43
C LYS A 100 -0.36 4.01 5.06
N LEU A 101 0.43 5.10 5.03
CA LEU A 101 0.65 5.89 3.82
C LEU A 101 1.86 5.38 3.03
N GLY A 102 1.61 4.72 1.91
CA GLY A 102 2.64 4.46 0.91
C GLY A 102 2.66 5.55 -0.15
N LEU A 103 3.84 6.09 -0.44
CA LEU A 103 4.05 7.10 -1.48
C LEU A 103 4.84 6.52 -2.65
N GLY A 104 4.51 6.94 -3.87
CA GLY A 104 5.24 6.60 -5.09
C GLY A 104 5.07 7.63 -6.18
N ILE A 105 5.99 7.63 -7.13
CA ILE A 105 5.93 8.53 -8.29
C ILE A 105 5.08 7.97 -9.44
N GLY A 106 4.47 6.80 -9.24
CA GLY A 106 3.75 6.06 -10.25
C GLY A 106 4.64 5.19 -11.13
N ASP A 107 4.02 4.33 -11.93
CA ASP A 107 4.71 3.49 -12.92
C ASP A 107 4.35 4.01 -14.32
N ASN A 108 5.35 4.35 -15.12
CA ASN A 108 5.18 4.87 -16.49
C ASN A 108 4.27 3.98 -17.35
N LYS A 109 4.30 2.68 -17.13
CA LYS A 109 3.44 1.71 -17.81
C LYS A 109 1.94 1.98 -17.62
N TYR A 110 1.56 2.60 -16.49
CA TYR A 110 0.16 2.85 -16.11
C TYR A 110 -0.18 4.35 -16.07
N GLN A 111 0.63 5.19 -16.71
CA GLN A 111 0.48 6.66 -16.68
C GLN A 111 0.29 7.31 -18.06
N GLU A 112 0.08 6.52 -19.11
CA GLU A 112 -0.08 7.05 -20.47
C GLU A 112 -1.19 8.12 -20.53
N ASN A 113 -0.86 9.26 -21.15
CA ASN A 113 -1.76 10.36 -21.50
C ASN A 113 -2.30 11.24 -20.35
N LEU A 114 -1.70 11.24 -19.16
CA LEU A 114 -2.12 12.14 -18.09
C LEU A 114 -1.03 13.17 -17.74
N PRO A 115 -1.41 14.34 -17.22
CA PRO A 115 -0.45 15.30 -16.71
C PRO A 115 0.42 14.65 -15.63
N ASN A 116 1.72 14.60 -15.86
CA ASN A 116 2.70 14.24 -14.84
C ASN A 116 3.16 15.56 -14.17
N TYR A 117 2.79 15.74 -12.91
CA TYR A 117 3.09 16.96 -12.18
C TYR A 117 4.49 17.03 -11.60
N SER A 118 5.30 15.97 -11.75
CA SER A 118 6.71 15.94 -11.31
C SER A 118 6.95 16.40 -9.87
N ASN A 119 6.01 16.10 -8.96
CA ASN A 119 6.17 16.45 -7.55
C ASN A 119 7.36 15.68 -6.95
N SER A 120 8.09 16.32 -6.04
CA SER A 120 9.22 15.71 -5.36
C SER A 120 8.76 14.85 -4.19
N LEU A 121 9.20 13.57 -4.13
CA LEU A 121 8.99 12.72 -2.96
C LEU A 121 9.56 13.37 -1.70
N GLU A 122 10.73 14.01 -1.82
CA GLU A 122 11.42 14.63 -0.69
C GLU A 122 10.63 15.82 -0.13
N GLU A 123 10.03 16.64 -0.98
CA GLU A 123 9.16 17.75 -0.60
C GLU A 123 7.89 17.25 0.10
N VAL A 124 7.24 16.24 -0.45
CA VAL A 124 6.05 15.62 0.17
C VAL A 124 6.39 15.02 1.53
N ILE A 125 7.52 14.31 1.65
CA ILE A 125 7.97 13.74 2.93
C ILE A 125 8.25 14.86 3.94
N GLY A 126 8.93 15.95 3.53
CA GLY A 126 9.17 17.13 4.37
C GLY A 126 7.89 17.68 4.95
N TYR A 127 6.89 17.94 4.09
CA TYR A 127 5.56 18.38 4.50
C TYR A 127 4.92 17.46 5.56
N LEU A 128 5.00 16.14 5.35
CA LEU A 128 4.42 15.17 6.28
C LEU A 128 5.08 15.19 7.65
N PHE A 129 6.41 15.34 7.71
CA PHE A 129 7.15 15.41 8.98
C PHE A 129 6.89 16.71 9.75
N GLU A 130 6.60 17.80 9.04
CA GLU A 130 6.27 19.09 9.65
C GLU A 130 4.85 19.15 10.22
N ASN A 131 3.91 18.40 9.64
CA ASN A 131 2.50 18.55 9.93
C ASN A 131 1.85 17.36 10.65
N PHE A 132 2.54 16.18 10.70
CA PHE A 132 1.95 14.97 11.28
C PHE A 132 2.95 14.23 12.16
N GLU A 133 2.45 13.67 13.25
CA GLU A 133 3.19 12.70 14.05
C GLU A 133 3.14 11.33 13.38
N LEU A 134 4.28 10.88 12.86
CA LEU A 134 4.44 9.61 12.17
C LEU A 134 5.14 8.60 13.07
N SER A 135 4.67 7.35 13.06
CA SER A 135 5.29 6.25 13.80
C SER A 135 5.14 4.93 13.04
N LYS A 136 5.92 3.92 13.44
CA LYS A 136 5.84 2.58 12.83
C LYS A 136 4.52 1.89 13.11
N ASP A 137 3.96 2.09 14.28
CA ASP A 137 2.81 1.31 14.78
C ASP A 137 1.47 2.01 14.57
N SER A 138 1.46 3.34 14.52
CA SER A 138 0.26 4.12 14.23
C SER A 138 0.27 4.68 12.80
N ARG A 139 0.37 5.98 12.61
CA ARG A 139 0.47 6.58 11.28
C ARG A 139 1.85 6.30 10.68
N SER A 140 1.94 5.35 9.77
CA SER A 140 3.22 4.94 9.20
C SER A 140 3.39 5.41 7.77
N LEU A 141 4.64 5.76 7.41
CA LEU A 141 5.02 6.21 6.09
C LEU A 141 6.02 5.25 5.45
N PHE A 142 5.79 4.86 4.19
CA PHE A 142 6.72 4.07 3.41
C PHE A 142 6.75 4.48 1.94
N LEU A 143 7.83 4.10 1.23
CA LEU A 143 7.99 4.32 -0.20
C LEU A 143 7.71 3.04 -0.99
N GLY A 144 7.07 3.18 -2.15
CA GLY A 144 6.83 2.10 -3.09
C GLY A 144 8.03 1.87 -4.01
N GLY A 145 8.52 0.63 -4.02
CA GLY A 145 9.69 0.24 -4.78
C GLY A 145 10.99 0.45 -4.03
N ASN A 146 11.99 -0.34 -4.37
CA ASN A 146 13.30 -0.39 -3.71
C ASN A 146 14.44 0.10 -4.63
N SER A 147 14.19 1.17 -5.38
CA SER A 147 15.23 1.87 -6.13
C SER A 147 16.32 2.43 -5.19
N ASN A 148 17.51 2.69 -5.72
CA ASN A 148 18.59 3.29 -4.93
C ASN A 148 18.16 4.61 -4.29
N GLU A 149 17.37 5.42 -5.01
CA GLU A 149 16.85 6.69 -4.49
C GLU A 149 15.86 6.47 -3.34
N ASN A 150 14.94 5.52 -3.47
CA ASN A 150 14.01 5.19 -2.38
C ASN A 150 14.74 4.63 -1.15
N ILE A 151 15.79 3.84 -1.34
CA ILE A 151 16.64 3.36 -0.23
C ILE A 151 17.38 4.54 0.43
N ARG A 152 17.85 5.53 -0.33
CA ARG A 152 18.45 6.76 0.19
C ARG A 152 17.46 7.55 1.04
N LEU A 153 16.26 7.77 0.54
CA LEU A 153 15.19 8.48 1.25
C LEU A 153 14.73 7.72 2.50
N MET A 154 14.59 6.39 2.40
CA MET A 154 14.29 5.52 3.54
C MET A 154 15.28 5.73 4.69
N LYS A 155 16.59 5.73 4.40
CA LYS A 155 17.64 5.99 5.40
C LYS A 155 17.58 7.42 5.94
N LYS A 156 17.46 8.42 5.04
CA LYS A 156 17.49 9.84 5.41
C LYS A 156 16.34 10.20 6.36
N TYR A 157 15.15 9.72 6.11
CA TYR A 157 13.94 10.08 6.85
C TYR A 157 13.48 9.00 7.84
N SER A 158 14.19 7.90 7.96
CA SER A 158 13.84 6.78 8.85
C SER A 158 12.43 6.24 8.57
N ILE A 159 12.02 6.16 7.30
CA ILE A 159 10.70 5.70 6.87
C ILE A 159 10.74 4.24 6.39
N GLY A 160 9.58 3.66 6.09
CA GLY A 160 9.46 2.30 5.56
C GLY A 160 9.73 2.20 4.07
N ILE A 161 9.72 0.97 3.56
CA ILE A 161 9.82 0.68 2.13
C ILE A 161 9.01 -0.55 1.77
N ASN A 162 8.36 -0.52 0.61
CA ASN A 162 7.64 -1.65 0.03
C ASN A 162 8.37 -2.17 -1.19
N GLN A 163 8.57 -3.47 -1.27
CA GLN A 163 9.01 -4.12 -2.49
C GLN A 163 7.81 -4.67 -3.25
N TRP A 164 7.63 -4.21 -4.49
CA TRP A 164 6.64 -4.75 -5.41
C TRP A 164 7.16 -6.01 -6.08
N LEU A 165 6.63 -7.17 -5.70
CA LEU A 165 7.07 -8.47 -6.22
C LEU A 165 8.61 -8.64 -6.15
N GLY A 166 9.17 -9.50 -6.99
CA GLY A 166 10.61 -9.67 -7.08
C GLY A 166 11.17 -10.74 -6.13
N SER A 167 12.49 -10.86 -6.08
CA SER A 167 13.13 -11.95 -5.36
C SER A 167 13.20 -11.70 -3.86
N ILE A 168 13.01 -12.76 -3.09
CA ILE A 168 13.20 -12.74 -1.62
C ILE A 168 14.62 -12.29 -1.24
N LYS A 169 15.63 -12.65 -2.02
CA LYS A 169 17.00 -12.21 -1.79
C LYS A 169 17.11 -10.67 -1.79
N GLN A 170 16.33 -9.99 -2.63
CA GLN A 170 16.33 -8.54 -2.72
C GLN A 170 15.69 -7.90 -1.49
N ILE A 171 14.52 -8.40 -1.04
CA ILE A 171 13.89 -7.85 0.18
C ILE A 171 14.76 -8.09 1.42
N TYR A 172 15.51 -9.18 1.50
CA TYR A 172 16.42 -9.43 2.61
C TYR A 172 17.58 -8.43 2.65
N LYS A 173 18.17 -8.09 1.49
CA LYS A 173 19.18 -7.01 1.42
C LYS A 173 18.59 -5.67 1.90
N THR A 174 17.39 -5.33 1.46
CA THR A 174 16.70 -4.11 1.89
C THR A 174 16.39 -4.15 3.40
N ARG A 175 15.99 -5.30 3.92
CA ARG A 175 15.74 -5.53 5.34
C ARG A 175 17.00 -5.31 6.20
N ASP A 176 18.15 -5.81 5.75
CA ASP A 176 19.39 -5.64 6.49
C ASP A 176 19.74 -4.16 6.61
N VAL A 177 19.59 -3.39 5.53
CA VAL A 177 19.73 -1.93 5.53
C VAL A 177 18.72 -1.26 6.47
N TYR A 178 17.46 -1.69 6.41
CA TYR A 178 16.39 -1.14 7.25
C TYR A 178 16.61 -1.37 8.75
N LYS A 179 17.21 -2.48 9.14
CA LYS A 179 17.52 -2.80 10.56
C LYS A 179 18.49 -1.82 11.21
N GLU A 180 19.30 -1.11 10.43
CA GLU A 180 20.19 -0.08 10.91
C GLU A 180 19.46 1.22 11.31
N ILE A 181 18.19 1.36 10.90
CA ILE A 181 17.39 2.56 11.16
C ILE A 181 16.87 2.55 12.59
N LYS A 182 17.17 3.60 13.33
CA LYS A 182 16.65 3.83 14.68
C LYS A 182 15.28 4.51 14.61
N ASN A 183 14.30 3.99 15.38
CA ASN A 183 12.95 4.55 15.49
C ASN A 183 12.27 4.79 14.13
N PRO A 184 12.12 3.75 13.31
CA PRO A 184 11.56 3.90 11.98
C PRO A 184 10.10 4.38 12.02
N LYS A 185 9.72 5.25 11.07
CA LYS A 185 8.37 5.82 10.90
C LYS A 185 7.45 4.97 10.01
N GLY A 186 7.91 3.83 9.58
CA GLY A 186 7.17 2.88 8.76
C GLY A 186 7.76 1.49 8.84
N SER A 187 7.14 0.52 8.18
CA SER A 187 7.59 -0.87 8.15
C SER A 187 8.17 -1.25 6.78
N ILE A 188 8.93 -2.34 6.74
CA ILE A 188 9.31 -2.98 5.50
C ILE A 188 8.23 -3.96 5.09
N SER A 189 7.86 -3.97 3.81
CA SER A 189 6.83 -4.84 3.29
C SER A 189 7.18 -5.42 1.91
N LEU A 190 6.57 -6.56 1.60
CA LEU A 190 6.72 -7.27 0.34
C LEU A 190 5.35 -7.57 -0.25
N CYS A 191 5.08 -7.09 -1.46
CA CYS A 191 3.91 -7.48 -2.24
C CYS A 191 4.12 -8.86 -2.86
N LEU A 192 3.14 -9.74 -2.69
CA LEU A 192 3.13 -11.11 -3.18
C LEU A 192 1.90 -11.35 -4.05
N ASN A 193 2.10 -11.95 -5.22
CA ASN A 193 1.04 -12.61 -5.96
C ASN A 193 0.91 -14.08 -5.55
N LYS A 194 -0.06 -14.80 -6.13
CA LYS A 194 -0.32 -16.21 -5.83
C LYS A 194 0.91 -17.10 -6.05
N ASP A 195 1.63 -16.89 -7.14
CA ASP A 195 2.79 -17.72 -7.51
C ASP A 195 3.94 -17.53 -6.53
N LEU A 196 4.29 -16.28 -6.21
CA LEU A 196 5.32 -15.95 -5.23
C LEU A 196 4.97 -16.42 -3.81
N ALA A 197 3.69 -16.41 -3.44
CA ALA A 197 3.25 -16.87 -2.14
C ALA A 197 3.45 -18.39 -1.96
N LEU A 198 3.33 -19.17 -3.04
CA LEU A 198 3.55 -20.62 -3.03
C LEU A 198 5.03 -21.00 -2.93
N GLU A 199 5.90 -20.21 -3.56
CA GLU A 199 7.34 -20.48 -3.60
C GLU A 199 8.06 -20.17 -2.28
N ASN A 200 7.48 -19.32 -1.43
CA ASN A 200 8.17 -18.69 -0.32
C ASN A 200 7.60 -19.11 1.04
N LYS A 201 8.09 -20.21 1.57
CA LYS A 201 7.69 -20.75 2.90
C LYS A 201 8.35 -20.06 4.10
N ILE A 202 9.41 -19.28 3.91
CA ILE A 202 10.17 -18.68 5.02
C ILE A 202 10.38 -17.21 4.73
N ILE A 203 9.52 -16.37 5.27
CA ILE A 203 9.71 -14.92 5.27
C ILE A 203 9.80 -14.47 6.73
N PHE A 204 10.76 -13.60 7.02
CA PHE A 204 10.97 -13.09 8.37
C PHE A 204 9.75 -12.33 8.89
N ASN A 205 9.38 -12.58 10.15
CA ASN A 205 8.19 -12.00 10.80
C ASN A 205 8.24 -10.47 10.93
N ASP A 206 9.38 -9.84 10.72
CA ASP A 206 9.56 -8.39 10.71
C ASP A 206 9.28 -7.74 9.34
N ILE A 207 8.95 -8.54 8.31
CA ILE A 207 8.50 -8.08 6.99
C ILE A 207 6.98 -8.25 6.90
N GLU A 208 6.25 -7.18 6.64
CA GLU A 208 4.82 -7.25 6.37
C GLU A 208 4.57 -7.86 4.97
N LEU A 209 3.71 -8.84 4.88
CA LEU A 209 3.31 -9.47 3.62
C LEU A 209 2.03 -8.83 3.10
N ILE A 210 2.08 -8.30 1.89
CA ILE A 210 0.92 -7.69 1.22
C ILE A 210 0.51 -8.58 0.05
N TYR A 211 -0.59 -9.31 0.19
CA TYR A 211 -1.12 -10.17 -0.85
C TYR A 211 -1.94 -9.37 -1.86
N ILE A 212 -1.57 -9.46 -3.14
CA ILE A 212 -2.24 -8.76 -4.23
C ILE A 212 -3.48 -9.55 -4.63
N ILE A 213 -4.65 -8.97 -4.43
CA ILE A 213 -5.92 -9.50 -4.89
C ILE A 213 -6.19 -8.97 -6.31
N ARG A 214 -6.43 -9.87 -7.25
CA ARG A 214 -6.79 -9.54 -8.62
C ARG A 214 -8.19 -10.08 -8.88
N GLU A 215 -9.16 -9.20 -9.02
CA GLU A 215 -10.46 -9.58 -9.58
C GLU A 215 -10.30 -9.78 -11.09
N SER A 216 -10.51 -10.99 -11.56
CA SER A 216 -10.75 -11.27 -12.95
C SER A 216 -12.19 -11.77 -13.10
N SER A 217 -12.75 -11.70 -14.32
CA SER A 217 -14.09 -12.22 -14.62
C SER A 217 -14.26 -13.71 -14.29
N THR A 218 -13.20 -14.42 -13.99
CA THR A 218 -13.13 -15.85 -13.78
C THR A 218 -12.68 -16.28 -12.38
N GLU A 219 -12.15 -15.36 -11.57
CA GLU A 219 -11.58 -15.71 -10.26
C GLU A 219 -12.31 -14.96 -9.13
N ASP A 220 -13.03 -15.72 -8.29
CA ASP A 220 -13.67 -15.17 -7.11
C ASP A 220 -12.62 -14.63 -6.13
N TYR A 221 -12.75 -13.37 -5.70
CA TYR A 221 -11.88 -12.76 -4.70
C TYR A 221 -11.77 -13.58 -3.40
N ARG A 222 -12.83 -14.32 -3.04
CA ARG A 222 -12.83 -15.22 -1.89
C ARG A 222 -11.84 -16.36 -2.05
N SER A 223 -11.78 -16.94 -3.25
CA SER A 223 -10.84 -18.03 -3.56
C SER A 223 -9.40 -17.55 -3.39
N GLN A 224 -9.10 -16.33 -3.80
CA GLN A 224 -7.78 -15.73 -3.59
C GLN A 224 -7.49 -15.49 -2.10
N LEU A 225 -8.44 -14.90 -1.36
CA LEU A 225 -8.30 -14.70 0.08
C LEU A 225 -8.13 -16.01 0.83
N ASP A 226 -8.93 -17.03 0.53
CA ASP A 226 -8.83 -18.33 1.18
C ASP A 226 -7.50 -19.03 0.88
N HIS A 227 -6.93 -18.78 -0.29
CA HIS A 227 -5.60 -19.30 -0.63
C HIS A 227 -4.50 -18.65 0.25
N PHE A 228 -4.56 -17.34 0.48
CA PHE A 228 -3.54 -16.62 1.24
C PHE A 228 -3.67 -16.77 2.77
N PHE A 229 -4.87 -17.04 3.27
CA PHE A 229 -5.18 -17.04 4.69
C PHE A 229 -5.65 -18.42 5.23
N LYS A 230 -5.22 -19.48 4.56
CA LYS A 230 -5.39 -20.87 5.04
C LYS A 230 -4.55 -21.16 6.26
#